data_2c0e2df8c5c0dff48f3bf004ee7e5a67
#
_entry.id   2c0e2df8c5c0dff48f3bf004ee7e5a67
#
_cell.length_a   1.000
_cell.length_b   1.000
_cell.length_c   1.000
_cell.angle_alpha   90.00
_cell.angle_beta   90.00
_cell.angle_gamma   90.00
#
_symmetry.space_group_name_H-M   'P 1'
#
loop_
_entity.id
_entity.type
_entity.pdbx_description
1 polymer ?
#
loop_
_entity_poly.entity_id
_entity_poly.type
_entity_poly.pdbx_seq_one_letter_code
_entity_poly.pdbx_strand_id
1 'polypeptide(L)'
;MMLARFGMPALAVTIGAAAVVGPLLSLAVPAQAAAGGHGGRGAAGAHARALSVFNSPTFAGYQANVATGSATSSAAQYKVPTLSCTSAARAITPVAGVAVNNFATYSSAFLFVGCRNGKAVYFPSLVINGTETDYTTTRLAAGDAIKVFTKVTTTGTTVQVTDVTKAVTKKLTGPGASASAAYAGDSAWFTSTSTLLGVPGFGTLTFTHCVIDGTALAGWHPDQYLRVNSSNVVQIATGALSSTGTAFPTHFKHS
;
A
#
# COMPACT_ATOMS: atom_id res chain seq x y z
N MET A 1 -26.02 -9.11 -54.61
CA MET A 1 -25.79 -9.70 -53.29
C MET A 1 -24.80 -8.80 -52.55
N MET A 2 -25.29 -7.78 -51.83
CA MET A 2 -24.52 -6.73 -51.17
C MET A 2 -24.30 -7.12 -49.69
N LEU A 3 -23.03 -7.28 -49.31
CA LEU A 3 -22.64 -7.51 -47.91
C LEU A 3 -22.49 -6.14 -47.23
N ALA A 4 -23.40 -5.83 -46.32
CA ALA A 4 -23.33 -4.68 -45.44
C ALA A 4 -22.25 -4.92 -44.35
N ARG A 5 -21.19 -4.08 -44.31
CA ARG A 5 -20.22 -4.00 -43.24
C ARG A 5 -20.79 -3.12 -42.12
N PHE A 6 -21.11 -3.71 -40.99
CA PHE A 6 -21.36 -2.96 -39.75
C PHE A 6 -20.03 -2.48 -39.16
N GLY A 7 -19.78 -1.19 -39.29
CA GLY A 7 -18.68 -0.51 -38.56
C GLY A 7 -19.15 -0.25 -37.12
N MET A 8 -18.45 -0.80 -36.13
CA MET A 8 -18.57 -0.37 -34.74
C MET A 8 -17.80 0.94 -34.55
N PRO A 9 -18.40 1.97 -33.94
CA PRO A 9 -17.65 3.15 -33.55
C PRO A 9 -16.70 2.82 -32.42
N ALA A 10 -15.41 3.08 -32.63
CA ALA A 10 -14.40 3.09 -31.59
C ALA A 10 -14.72 4.23 -30.62
N LEU A 11 -15.18 3.89 -29.41
CA LEU A 11 -15.32 4.85 -28.32
C LEU A 11 -13.90 5.18 -27.83
N ALA A 12 -13.33 6.26 -28.30
CA ALA A 12 -12.10 6.84 -27.78
C ALA A 12 -12.42 7.43 -26.40
N VAL A 13 -12.15 6.68 -25.34
CA VAL A 13 -12.14 7.22 -23.99
C VAL A 13 -10.84 8.00 -23.84
N THR A 14 -10.92 9.31 -24.03
CA THR A 14 -9.87 10.24 -23.65
C THR A 14 -9.88 10.32 -22.14
N ILE A 15 -8.98 9.59 -21.49
CA ILE A 15 -8.72 9.76 -20.05
C ILE A 15 -7.85 11.02 -19.96
N GLY A 16 -8.50 12.14 -19.67
CA GLY A 16 -7.81 13.37 -19.28
C GLY A 16 -7.04 13.11 -18.00
N ALA A 17 -5.72 13.26 -18.04
CA ALA A 17 -4.89 13.34 -16.86
C ALA A 17 -5.23 14.63 -16.10
N ALA A 18 -6.28 14.60 -15.29
CA ALA A 18 -6.51 15.61 -14.29
C ALA A 18 -5.60 15.28 -13.10
N ALA A 19 -4.55 16.04 -12.93
CA ALA A 19 -3.79 16.07 -11.68
C ALA A 19 -4.75 16.53 -10.56
N VAL A 20 -5.36 15.58 -9.88
CA VAL A 20 -6.17 15.85 -8.69
C VAL A 20 -5.20 16.04 -7.53
N VAL A 21 -4.78 17.28 -7.31
CA VAL A 21 -4.24 17.71 -6.03
C VAL A 21 -5.43 17.76 -5.07
N GLY A 22 -5.83 16.61 -4.53
CA GLY A 22 -6.78 16.57 -3.43
C GLY A 22 -6.12 17.12 -2.17
N PRO A 23 -6.85 17.89 -1.33
CA PRO A 23 -6.31 18.30 -0.05
C PRO A 23 -6.03 17.03 0.76
N LEU A 24 -4.75 16.82 1.08
CA LEU A 24 -4.31 15.84 2.06
C LEU A 24 -5.04 16.19 3.37
N LEU A 25 -6.00 15.36 3.75
CA LEU A 25 -6.45 15.34 5.13
C LEU A 25 -5.19 15.04 5.96
N SER A 26 -4.67 16.09 6.59
CA SER A 26 -3.61 15.99 7.57
C SER A 26 -4.04 14.95 8.59
N LEU A 27 -3.40 13.78 8.55
CA LEU A 27 -3.41 12.89 9.70
C LEU A 27 -2.71 13.71 10.80
N ALA A 28 -3.49 14.36 11.66
CA ALA A 28 -2.98 14.98 12.85
C ALA A 28 -2.48 13.86 13.76
N VAL A 29 -1.23 13.50 13.58
CA VAL A 29 -0.47 12.72 14.55
C VAL A 29 -0.22 13.69 15.69
N PRO A 30 -0.64 13.41 16.94
CA PRO A 30 -0.27 14.23 18.06
C PRO A 30 1.26 14.29 18.13
N ALA A 31 1.82 15.51 18.05
CA ALA A 31 3.23 15.76 18.22
C ALA A 31 3.64 15.36 19.64
N GLN A 32 4.21 14.16 19.81
CA GLN A 32 4.91 13.83 21.04
C GLN A 32 6.28 14.49 20.99
N ALA A 33 6.50 15.38 21.93
CA ALA A 33 7.75 16.11 22.13
C ALA A 33 8.93 15.14 22.24
N ALA A 34 9.92 15.31 21.37
CA ALA A 34 11.20 14.63 21.46
C ALA A 34 11.96 15.18 22.67
N ALA A 35 12.02 14.41 23.76
CA ALA A 35 12.99 14.63 24.83
C ALA A 35 14.35 14.09 24.37
N GLY A 36 15.28 14.97 24.10
CA GLY A 36 16.66 14.63 23.79
C GLY A 36 17.36 14.02 25.00
N GLY A 37 18.09 12.92 24.78
CA GLY A 37 18.99 12.31 25.75
C GLY A 37 20.10 11.54 25.02
N HIS A 38 21.25 12.16 24.83
CA HIS A 38 22.49 11.48 24.48
C HIS A 38 23.02 10.79 25.72
N GLY A 39 23.21 9.48 25.69
CA GLY A 39 23.87 8.76 26.81
C GLY A 39 24.06 7.28 26.53
N GLY A 40 25.34 6.87 26.34
CA GLY A 40 25.88 5.61 26.84
C GLY A 40 25.44 4.30 26.17
N ARG A 41 26.35 3.70 25.39
CA ARG A 41 26.33 2.26 25.04
C ARG A 41 26.39 1.43 26.33
N GLY A 42 25.27 0.81 26.69
CA GLY A 42 25.21 -0.27 27.67
C GLY A 42 24.31 -1.34 27.07
N ALA A 43 24.83 -2.58 26.97
CA ALA A 43 24.01 -3.74 26.62
C ALA A 43 22.98 -3.96 27.73
N ALA A 44 21.80 -3.36 27.57
CA ALA A 44 20.64 -3.56 28.43
C ALA A 44 19.60 -4.32 27.63
N GLY A 45 19.05 -5.37 28.26
CA GLY A 45 18.05 -6.26 27.67
C GLY A 45 16.97 -5.50 26.90
N ALA A 46 16.74 -5.92 25.66
CA ALA A 46 15.70 -5.37 24.81
C ALA A 46 14.35 -5.61 25.47
N HIS A 47 13.88 -4.65 26.27
CA HIS A 47 12.48 -4.57 26.62
C HIS A 47 11.71 -4.42 25.30
N ALA A 48 10.98 -5.45 24.91
CA ALA A 48 10.09 -5.39 23.76
C ALA A 48 9.16 -4.18 23.98
N ARG A 49 9.38 -3.10 23.23
CA ARG A 49 8.46 -1.96 23.23
C ARG A 49 7.10 -2.52 22.80
N ALA A 50 6.09 -2.34 23.63
CA ALA A 50 4.74 -2.73 23.28
C ALA A 50 4.39 -2.03 21.96
N LEU A 51 3.95 -2.80 20.96
CA LEU A 51 3.49 -2.25 19.68
C LEU A 51 2.30 -1.34 19.96
N SER A 52 2.39 -0.08 19.52
CA SER A 52 1.23 0.81 19.57
C SER A 52 0.25 0.41 18.48
N VAL A 53 -1.05 0.34 18.84
CA VAL A 53 -2.12 0.04 17.88
C VAL A 53 -2.93 1.30 17.63
N PHE A 54 -3.09 1.65 16.37
CA PHE A 54 -3.79 2.85 15.91
C PHE A 54 -4.95 2.51 15.00
N ASN A 55 -6.02 3.30 15.06
CA ASN A 55 -7.09 3.28 14.08
C ASN A 55 -6.78 4.24 12.94
N SER A 56 -6.98 3.78 11.70
CA SER A 56 -6.81 4.58 10.50
C SER A 56 -7.99 4.40 9.55
N PRO A 57 -8.55 5.46 8.95
CA PRO A 57 -9.60 5.31 7.95
C PRO A 57 -9.08 4.75 6.62
N THR A 58 -7.77 4.79 6.39
CA THR A 58 -7.18 4.54 5.07
C THR A 58 -6.15 3.42 5.03
N PHE A 59 -5.73 2.87 6.18
CA PHE A 59 -4.64 1.91 6.22
C PHE A 59 -4.82 0.83 7.29
N ALA A 60 -4.46 -0.41 6.97
CA ALA A 60 -4.28 -1.53 7.89
C ALA A 60 -2.93 -2.19 7.60
N GLY A 61 -2.07 -2.36 8.58
CA GLY A 61 -0.74 -2.91 8.40
C GLY A 61 0.24 -2.40 9.43
N TYR A 62 1.50 -2.34 9.04
CA TYR A 62 2.59 -1.86 9.88
C TYR A 62 3.35 -0.71 9.22
N GLN A 63 3.69 0.29 10.02
CA GLN A 63 4.47 1.46 9.61
C GLN A 63 5.60 1.70 10.61
N ALA A 64 6.79 1.95 10.11
CA ALA A 64 7.95 2.34 10.89
C ALA A 64 8.44 3.73 10.47
N ASN A 65 8.77 4.58 11.44
CA ASN A 65 9.45 5.84 11.19
C ASN A 65 10.91 5.57 10.86
N VAL A 66 11.43 6.28 9.86
CA VAL A 66 12.84 6.24 9.46
C VAL A 66 13.46 7.64 9.63
N ALA A 67 14.78 7.71 9.71
CA ALA A 67 15.45 9.02 9.78
C ALA A 67 15.15 9.82 8.51
N THR A 68 14.65 11.04 8.68
CA THR A 68 14.32 11.93 7.55
C THR A 68 15.54 12.17 6.67
N GLY A 69 15.37 12.02 5.36
CA GLY A 69 16.44 12.20 4.37
C GLY A 69 17.32 10.97 4.16
N SER A 70 17.12 9.87 4.91
CA SER A 70 17.82 8.61 4.67
C SER A 70 17.36 7.94 3.37
N ALA A 71 18.22 7.14 2.75
CA ALA A 71 17.80 6.18 1.74
C ALA A 71 16.98 5.10 2.45
N THR A 72 15.78 4.82 1.93
CA THR A 72 14.88 3.86 2.56
C THR A 72 14.19 3.00 1.52
N SER A 73 14.08 1.72 1.79
CA SER A 73 13.32 0.78 0.98
C SER A 73 12.31 0.02 1.82
N SER A 74 11.18 -0.33 1.20
CA SER A 74 10.15 -1.21 1.77
C SER A 74 9.83 -2.31 0.77
N ALA A 75 9.71 -3.55 1.22
CA ALA A 75 9.31 -4.67 0.40
C ALA A 75 8.36 -5.60 1.13
N ALA A 76 7.47 -6.23 0.38
CA ALA A 76 6.58 -7.27 0.86
C ALA A 76 6.24 -8.25 -0.27
N GLN A 77 5.76 -9.44 0.12
CA GLN A 77 5.21 -10.44 -0.80
C GLN A 77 3.85 -10.90 -0.28
N TYR A 78 2.96 -11.24 -1.19
CA TYR A 78 1.64 -11.80 -0.86
C TYR A 78 1.07 -12.56 -2.06
N LYS A 79 0.00 -13.33 -1.83
CA LYS A 79 -0.81 -13.88 -2.92
C LYS A 79 -2.02 -13.00 -3.15
N VAL A 80 -2.36 -12.77 -4.42
CA VAL A 80 -3.59 -12.04 -4.80
C VAL A 80 -4.79 -12.72 -4.17
N PRO A 81 -5.60 -12.04 -3.35
CA PRO A 81 -6.72 -12.69 -2.68
C PRO A 81 -7.88 -12.97 -3.63
N THR A 82 -8.67 -13.98 -3.32
CA THR A 82 -9.98 -14.16 -3.94
C THR A 82 -10.95 -13.16 -3.31
N LEU A 83 -11.76 -12.50 -4.14
CA LEU A 83 -12.72 -11.51 -3.69
C LEU A 83 -14.16 -12.04 -3.76
N SER A 84 -14.94 -11.73 -2.73
CA SER A 84 -16.40 -11.80 -2.78
C SER A 84 -16.95 -10.45 -3.25
N CYS A 85 -17.35 -10.38 -4.52
CA CYS A 85 -17.80 -9.16 -5.17
C CYS A 85 -19.33 -9.05 -5.22
N THR A 86 -19.84 -7.89 -4.81
CA THR A 86 -21.20 -7.42 -5.10
C THR A 86 -21.15 -6.40 -6.24
N SER A 87 -22.30 -5.85 -6.66
CA SER A 87 -22.36 -4.79 -7.68
C SER A 87 -21.69 -3.49 -7.24
N ALA A 88 -21.56 -3.25 -5.93
CA ALA A 88 -20.90 -2.06 -5.40
C ALA A 88 -19.40 -2.06 -5.73
N ALA A 89 -18.89 -0.90 -6.14
CA ALA A 89 -17.45 -0.71 -6.32
C ALA A 89 -16.75 -0.69 -4.96
N ARG A 90 -15.76 -1.56 -4.77
CA ARG A 90 -14.98 -1.71 -3.55
C ARG A 90 -13.54 -2.00 -3.90
N ALA A 91 -12.59 -1.53 -3.10
CA ALA A 91 -11.18 -1.81 -3.35
C ALA A 91 -10.33 -1.74 -2.08
N ILE A 92 -9.23 -2.50 -2.11
CA ILE A 92 -8.05 -2.37 -1.25
C ILE A 92 -6.80 -2.32 -2.12
N THR A 93 -5.70 -1.89 -1.55
CA THR A 93 -4.41 -1.86 -2.23
C THR A 93 -3.33 -2.48 -1.34
N PRO A 94 -3.07 -3.80 -1.45
CA PRO A 94 -1.92 -4.40 -0.82
C PRO A 94 -0.62 -3.74 -1.31
N VAL A 95 0.15 -3.15 -0.39
CA VAL A 95 1.19 -2.16 -0.67
C VAL A 95 2.47 -2.41 0.11
N ALA A 96 3.62 -2.05 -0.47
CA ALA A 96 4.81 -1.66 0.25
C ALA A 96 5.23 -0.26 -0.23
N GLY A 97 5.43 0.66 0.69
CA GLY A 97 5.64 2.06 0.35
C GLY A 97 6.54 2.80 1.34
N VAL A 98 6.89 4.01 0.94
CA VAL A 98 7.69 4.97 1.71
C VAL A 98 6.95 6.31 1.71
N ALA A 99 6.63 6.82 2.90
CA ALA A 99 6.17 8.19 3.07
C ALA A 99 7.36 9.14 2.88
N VAL A 100 7.17 10.23 2.17
CA VAL A 100 8.23 11.16 1.81
C VAL A 100 7.90 12.59 2.22
N ASN A 101 8.93 13.42 2.37
CA ASN A 101 8.80 14.84 2.71
C ASN A 101 7.94 15.07 3.97
N ASN A 102 8.22 14.35 5.06
CA ASN A 102 7.46 14.37 6.30
C ASN A 102 5.97 14.07 6.12
N PHE A 103 5.65 13.00 5.39
CA PHE A 103 4.29 12.57 5.06
C PHE A 103 3.50 13.53 4.15
N ALA A 104 4.16 14.53 3.53
CA ALA A 104 3.48 15.39 2.56
C ALA A 104 2.98 14.60 1.33
N THR A 105 3.68 13.52 0.98
CA THR A 105 3.29 12.58 -0.07
C THR A 105 3.92 11.21 0.15
N TYR A 106 3.83 10.31 -0.82
CA TYR A 106 4.35 8.95 -0.74
C TYR A 106 4.84 8.43 -2.09
N SER A 107 5.70 7.41 -2.04
CA SER A 107 6.03 6.55 -3.17
C SER A 107 5.73 5.11 -2.80
N SER A 108 5.09 4.35 -3.68
CA SER A 108 4.65 3.00 -3.36
C SER A 108 4.47 2.11 -4.58
N ALA A 109 4.63 0.82 -4.36
CA ALA A 109 4.26 -0.23 -5.30
C ALA A 109 3.11 -1.04 -4.70
N PHE A 110 2.01 -1.21 -5.43
CA PHE A 110 0.84 -1.95 -4.96
C PHE A 110 0.03 -2.58 -6.09
N LEU A 111 -0.93 -3.41 -5.71
CA LEU A 111 -2.00 -3.84 -6.59
C LEU A 111 -3.28 -3.09 -6.26
N PHE A 112 -4.01 -2.68 -7.30
CA PHE A 112 -5.44 -2.51 -7.18
C PHE A 112 -6.09 -3.90 -7.06
N VAL A 113 -6.82 -4.12 -5.98
CA VAL A 113 -7.56 -5.36 -5.68
C VAL A 113 -8.99 -4.95 -5.39
N GLY A 114 -9.87 -5.07 -6.36
CA GLY A 114 -11.20 -4.49 -6.23
C GLY A 114 -12.31 -5.21 -6.97
N CYS A 115 -13.52 -4.75 -6.70
CA CYS A 115 -14.76 -5.19 -7.34
C CYS A 115 -15.30 -4.08 -8.25
N ARG A 116 -15.56 -4.41 -9.51
CA ARG A 116 -16.24 -3.54 -10.48
C ARG A 116 -17.36 -4.32 -11.17
N ASN A 117 -18.59 -3.83 -11.09
CA ASN A 117 -19.75 -4.48 -11.68
C ASN A 117 -19.89 -5.97 -11.31
N GLY A 118 -19.71 -6.30 -10.03
CA GLY A 118 -19.81 -7.67 -9.51
C GLY A 118 -18.64 -8.59 -9.85
N LYS A 119 -17.58 -8.09 -10.48
CA LYS A 119 -16.41 -8.87 -10.90
C LYS A 119 -15.15 -8.40 -10.19
N ALA A 120 -14.30 -9.35 -9.81
CA ALA A 120 -12.97 -9.06 -9.29
C ALA A 120 -12.07 -8.49 -10.39
N VAL A 121 -11.32 -7.44 -10.06
CA VAL A 121 -10.39 -6.76 -10.96
C VAL A 121 -9.07 -6.56 -10.22
N TYR A 122 -7.97 -6.89 -10.88
CA TYR A 122 -6.62 -6.80 -10.32
C TYR A 122 -5.68 -6.17 -11.35
N PHE A 123 -4.90 -5.18 -10.95
CA PHE A 123 -3.83 -4.63 -11.78
C PHE A 123 -2.75 -3.98 -10.91
N PRO A 124 -1.48 -3.96 -11.38
CA PRO A 124 -0.41 -3.22 -10.72
C PRO A 124 -0.62 -1.72 -10.84
N SER A 125 -0.28 -1.00 -9.78
CA SER A 125 -0.18 0.45 -9.78
C SER A 125 1.11 0.88 -9.07
N LEU A 126 1.76 1.90 -9.61
CA LEU A 126 3.03 2.43 -9.14
C LEU A 126 2.89 3.93 -8.90
N VAL A 127 3.35 4.40 -7.73
CA VAL A 127 3.30 5.81 -7.36
C VAL A 127 4.69 6.33 -7.07
N ILE A 128 5.05 7.46 -7.66
CA ILE A 128 6.26 8.22 -7.33
C ILE A 128 5.85 9.64 -6.93
N ASN A 129 6.19 10.03 -5.70
CA ASN A 129 5.91 11.34 -5.14
C ASN A 129 4.43 11.78 -5.34
N GLY A 130 3.50 10.85 -5.12
CA GLY A 130 2.06 11.07 -5.25
C GLY A 130 1.51 10.98 -6.67
N THR A 131 2.36 10.83 -7.69
CA THR A 131 1.90 10.62 -9.07
C THR A 131 1.75 9.13 -9.36
N GLU A 132 0.54 8.72 -9.74
CA GLU A 132 0.17 7.32 -9.96
C GLU A 132 0.21 6.92 -11.43
N THR A 133 0.61 5.67 -11.68
CA THR A 133 0.60 5.02 -12.99
C THR A 133 -0.01 3.63 -12.87
N ASP A 134 -1.16 3.43 -13.52
CA ASP A 134 -1.92 2.18 -13.53
C ASP A 134 -1.57 1.31 -14.74
N TYR A 135 -1.33 0.02 -14.50
CA TYR A 135 -1.06 -0.98 -15.55
C TYR A 135 -2.28 -1.89 -15.76
N THR A 136 -3.40 -1.32 -16.15
CA THR A 136 -4.72 -1.98 -16.26
C THR A 136 -4.78 -3.11 -17.28
N THR A 137 -3.83 -3.18 -18.23
CA THR A 137 -3.71 -4.25 -19.22
C THR A 137 -2.96 -5.48 -18.71
N THR A 138 -2.30 -5.39 -17.53
CA THR A 138 -1.59 -6.53 -16.93
C THR A 138 -2.60 -7.49 -16.30
N ARG A 139 -2.66 -8.70 -16.84
CA ARG A 139 -3.61 -9.72 -16.39
C ARG A 139 -3.09 -10.41 -15.14
N LEU A 140 -3.64 -10.06 -13.99
CA LEU A 140 -3.43 -10.74 -12.71
C LEU A 140 -4.65 -11.58 -12.36
N ALA A 141 -4.47 -12.62 -11.56
CA ALA A 141 -5.52 -13.50 -11.09
C ALA A 141 -5.40 -13.77 -9.58
N ALA A 142 -6.49 -14.15 -8.94
CA ALA A 142 -6.45 -14.65 -7.57
C ALA A 142 -5.47 -15.84 -7.47
N GLY A 143 -4.65 -15.85 -6.43
CA GLY A 143 -3.59 -16.85 -6.21
C GLY A 143 -2.23 -16.51 -6.80
N ASP A 144 -2.11 -15.54 -7.71
CA ASP A 144 -0.81 -15.09 -8.22
C ASP A 144 0.07 -14.60 -7.05
N ALA A 145 1.33 -15.03 -7.06
CA ALA A 145 2.33 -14.59 -6.08
C ALA A 145 2.93 -13.25 -6.52
N ILE A 146 2.79 -12.25 -5.67
CA ILE A 146 3.21 -10.88 -5.95
C ILE A 146 4.33 -10.45 -5.02
N LYS A 147 5.29 -9.74 -5.58
CA LYS A 147 6.33 -9.02 -4.84
C LYS A 147 6.21 -7.54 -5.15
N VAL A 148 6.11 -6.72 -4.11
CA VAL A 148 6.11 -5.25 -4.18
C VAL A 148 7.37 -4.71 -3.55
N PHE A 149 7.93 -3.65 -4.16
CA PHE A 149 9.16 -3.03 -3.71
C PHE A 149 9.14 -1.53 -4.01
N THR A 150 9.53 -0.75 -3.01
CA THR A 150 9.71 0.71 -3.12
C THR A 150 11.05 1.07 -2.52
N LYS A 151 11.83 1.90 -3.21
CA LYS A 151 13.08 2.49 -2.70
C LYS A 151 13.08 3.98 -3.02
N VAL A 152 13.33 4.79 -2.00
CA VAL A 152 13.46 6.24 -2.09
C VAL A 152 14.85 6.63 -1.60
N THR A 153 15.51 7.46 -2.37
CA THR A 153 16.76 8.15 -2.00
C THR A 153 16.60 9.63 -2.29
N THR A 154 17.50 10.45 -1.83
CA THR A 154 17.51 11.90 -2.15
C THR A 154 17.71 12.18 -3.64
N THR A 155 18.30 11.24 -4.38
CA THR A 155 18.64 11.40 -5.81
C THR A 155 17.71 10.65 -6.76
N GLY A 156 16.93 9.69 -6.28
CA GLY A 156 16.05 8.90 -7.15
C GLY A 156 15.10 7.97 -6.39
N THR A 157 13.98 7.66 -7.02
CA THR A 157 12.96 6.73 -6.52
C THR A 157 12.81 5.57 -7.49
N THR A 158 12.65 4.36 -6.97
CA THR A 158 12.30 3.16 -7.72
C THR A 158 11.11 2.49 -7.06
N VAL A 159 10.09 2.18 -7.85
CA VAL A 159 8.92 1.40 -7.43
C VAL A 159 8.71 0.23 -8.39
N GLN A 160 8.32 -0.94 -7.86
CA GLN A 160 8.24 -2.16 -8.66
C GLN A 160 7.18 -3.12 -8.12
N VAL A 161 6.38 -3.67 -9.03
CA VAL A 161 5.51 -4.84 -8.79
C VAL A 161 5.98 -5.97 -9.69
N THR A 162 6.19 -7.15 -9.12
CA THR A 162 6.52 -8.37 -9.85
C THR A 162 5.45 -9.43 -9.58
N ASP A 163 4.78 -9.89 -10.63
CA ASP A 163 4.05 -11.15 -10.61
C ASP A 163 5.06 -12.29 -10.76
N VAL A 164 5.35 -12.95 -9.65
CA VAL A 164 6.33 -14.06 -9.60
C VAL A 164 5.79 -15.30 -10.32
N THR A 165 4.47 -15.51 -10.27
CA THR A 165 3.80 -16.64 -10.92
C THR A 165 3.95 -16.60 -12.44
N LYS A 166 3.84 -15.39 -13.03
CA LYS A 166 3.88 -15.18 -14.49
C LYS A 166 5.20 -14.60 -14.99
N ALA A 167 6.16 -14.34 -14.10
CA ALA A 167 7.44 -13.69 -14.39
C ALA A 167 7.28 -12.32 -15.08
N VAL A 168 6.26 -11.54 -14.70
CA VAL A 168 5.98 -10.20 -15.26
C VAL A 168 6.34 -9.13 -14.23
N THR A 169 7.14 -8.15 -14.65
CA THR A 169 7.53 -7.03 -13.79
C THR A 169 7.07 -5.70 -14.40
N LYS A 170 6.48 -4.84 -13.55
CA LYS A 170 6.26 -3.42 -13.82
C LYS A 170 7.17 -2.62 -12.90
N LYS A 171 7.93 -1.70 -13.48
CA LYS A 171 8.91 -0.87 -12.76
C LYS A 171 8.78 0.58 -13.25
N LEU A 172 8.86 1.51 -12.31
CA LEU A 172 8.94 2.93 -12.58
C LEU A 172 10.10 3.53 -11.78
N THR A 173 10.79 4.49 -12.37
CA THR A 173 11.85 5.28 -11.72
C THR A 173 11.54 6.76 -11.89
N GLY A 174 11.94 7.57 -10.93
CA GLY A 174 11.68 9.01 -10.96
C GLY A 174 12.54 9.79 -9.97
N PRO A 175 12.19 11.07 -9.75
CA PRO A 175 12.94 11.95 -8.86
C PRO A 175 13.07 11.39 -7.45
N GLY A 176 14.15 11.76 -6.77
CA GLY A 176 14.35 11.45 -5.36
C GLY A 176 13.49 12.31 -4.44
N ALA A 177 13.43 11.90 -3.17
CA ALA A 177 12.74 12.60 -2.11
C ALA A 177 13.35 12.25 -0.75
N SER A 178 12.98 12.96 0.31
CA SER A 178 13.36 12.63 1.69
C SER A 178 12.39 11.60 2.26
N ALA A 179 12.86 10.39 2.56
CA ALA A 179 12.08 9.40 3.25
C ALA A 179 11.79 9.83 4.70
N SER A 180 10.64 9.49 5.24
CA SER A 180 10.23 9.77 6.63
C SER A 180 9.59 8.59 7.35
N ALA A 181 8.97 7.66 6.62
CA ALA A 181 8.50 6.38 7.13
C ALA A 181 8.45 5.33 6.02
N ALA A 182 8.45 4.06 6.42
CA ALA A 182 8.25 2.94 5.52
C ALA A 182 7.12 2.05 6.06
N TYR A 183 6.32 1.45 5.17
CA TYR A 183 5.13 0.70 5.54
C TYR A 183 4.85 -0.49 4.62
N ALA A 184 4.12 -1.48 5.15
CA ALA A 184 3.53 -2.58 4.40
C ALA A 184 2.14 -2.90 4.97
N GLY A 185 1.16 -3.18 4.10
CA GLY A 185 -0.21 -3.47 4.51
C GLY A 185 -1.24 -3.24 3.40
N ASP A 186 -2.49 -3.08 3.79
CA ASP A 186 -3.61 -2.76 2.92
C ASP A 186 -3.98 -1.28 3.03
N SER A 187 -3.84 -0.53 1.95
CA SER A 187 -4.27 0.87 1.88
C SER A 187 -5.66 0.97 1.26
N ALA A 188 -6.30 2.12 1.45
CA ALA A 188 -7.57 2.45 0.84
C ALA A 188 -7.38 2.91 -0.60
N TRP A 189 -8.43 2.72 -1.41
CA TRP A 189 -8.52 3.31 -2.73
C TRP A 189 -9.55 4.43 -2.74
N PHE A 190 -9.22 5.52 -3.42
CA PHE A 190 -10.12 6.64 -3.63
C PHE A 190 -10.59 6.69 -5.09
N THR A 191 -11.80 7.13 -5.31
CA THR A 191 -12.28 7.47 -6.66
C THR A 191 -11.62 8.77 -7.14
N SER A 192 -11.76 9.08 -8.43
CA SER A 192 -11.33 10.37 -9.00
C SER A 192 -12.00 11.59 -8.33
N THR A 193 -13.12 11.38 -7.64
CA THR A 193 -13.83 12.41 -6.85
C THR A 193 -13.44 12.39 -5.37
N SER A 194 -12.30 11.76 -5.02
CA SER A 194 -11.80 11.63 -3.64
C SER A 194 -12.73 10.89 -2.67
N THR A 195 -13.69 10.11 -3.20
CA THR A 195 -14.55 9.27 -2.37
C THR A 195 -13.83 7.97 -2.02
N LEU A 196 -13.76 7.66 -0.73
CA LEU A 196 -13.20 6.43 -0.23
C LEU A 196 -14.07 5.23 -0.62
N LEU A 197 -13.50 4.24 -1.31
CA LEU A 197 -14.20 3.00 -1.62
C LEU A 197 -14.29 2.09 -0.38
N GLY A 198 -15.42 1.38 -0.27
CA GLY A 198 -15.59 0.34 0.73
C GLY A 198 -14.60 -0.81 0.55
N VAL A 199 -14.47 -1.65 1.56
CA VAL A 199 -13.59 -2.83 1.55
C VAL A 199 -14.31 -4.01 0.88
N PRO A 200 -13.71 -4.69 -0.11
CA PRO A 200 -14.25 -5.94 -0.64
C PRO A 200 -14.04 -7.08 0.35
N GLY A 201 -14.90 -8.09 0.32
CA GLY A 201 -14.67 -9.32 1.10
C GLY A 201 -13.51 -10.12 0.52
N PHE A 202 -12.37 -10.17 1.20
CA PHE A 202 -11.16 -10.90 0.76
C PHE A 202 -10.71 -12.00 1.74
N GLY A 203 -11.42 -12.18 2.87
CA GLY A 203 -11.05 -13.15 3.89
C GLY A 203 -9.78 -12.73 4.63
N THR A 204 -8.69 -13.44 4.38
CA THR A 204 -7.37 -13.17 4.95
C THR A 204 -6.35 -12.97 3.85
N LEU A 205 -5.55 -11.92 3.96
CA LEU A 205 -4.38 -11.66 3.14
C LEU A 205 -3.13 -11.71 4.02
N THR A 206 -2.16 -12.56 3.67
CA THR A 206 -0.92 -12.70 4.43
C THR A 206 0.22 -12.01 3.69
N PHE A 207 0.80 -11.01 4.31
CA PHE A 207 2.05 -10.39 3.90
C PHE A 207 3.23 -11.20 4.42
N THR A 208 4.21 -11.45 3.58
CA THR A 208 5.44 -12.17 3.89
C THR A 208 6.65 -11.42 3.38
N HIS A 209 7.86 -11.76 3.83
CA HIS A 209 9.10 -11.08 3.42
C HIS A 209 9.02 -9.56 3.58
N CYS A 210 8.31 -9.11 4.63
CA CYS A 210 8.19 -7.70 4.94
C CYS A 210 9.50 -7.20 5.54
N VAL A 211 10.20 -6.36 4.78
CA VAL A 211 11.50 -5.81 5.18
C VAL A 211 11.55 -4.31 4.89
N ILE A 212 12.29 -3.59 5.73
CA ILE A 212 12.69 -2.19 5.52
C ILE A 212 14.22 -2.18 5.50
N ASP A 213 14.82 -1.68 4.42
CA ASP A 213 16.28 -1.64 4.19
C ASP A 213 16.95 -3.01 4.41
N GLY A 214 16.28 -4.09 3.97
CA GLY A 214 16.75 -5.46 4.10
C GLY A 214 16.62 -6.06 5.51
N THR A 215 16.21 -5.28 6.51
CA THR A 215 15.97 -5.75 7.88
C THR A 215 14.51 -6.15 8.07
N ALA A 216 14.25 -7.23 8.81
CA ALA A 216 12.90 -7.65 9.17
C ALA A 216 12.09 -6.49 9.75
N LEU A 217 10.82 -6.37 9.37
CA LEU A 217 9.93 -5.28 9.76
C LEU A 217 9.88 -5.09 11.29
N ALA A 218 9.88 -6.19 12.07
CA ALA A 218 9.89 -6.12 13.54
C ALA A 218 11.12 -5.40 14.11
N GLY A 219 12.28 -5.46 13.44
CA GLY A 219 13.51 -4.78 13.88
C GLY A 219 13.42 -3.26 13.85
N TRP A 220 12.41 -2.70 13.20
CA TRP A 220 12.12 -1.27 13.12
C TRP A 220 11.13 -0.79 14.18
N HIS A 221 10.64 -1.67 15.07
CA HIS A 221 9.63 -1.36 16.09
C HIS A 221 8.40 -0.63 15.50
N PRO A 222 7.75 -1.20 14.47
CA PRO A 222 6.71 -0.51 13.75
C PRO A 222 5.44 -0.35 14.58
N ASP A 223 4.67 0.68 14.27
CA ASP A 223 3.32 0.84 14.78
C ASP A 223 2.35 -0.01 13.95
N GLN A 224 1.36 -0.61 14.62
CA GLN A 224 0.29 -1.40 14.01
C GLN A 224 -0.93 -0.52 13.73
N TYR A 225 -1.54 -0.68 12.57
CA TYR A 225 -2.74 0.05 12.17
C TYR A 225 -3.90 -0.90 11.85
N LEU A 226 -5.10 -0.53 12.30
CA LEU A 226 -6.36 -1.16 11.93
C LEU A 226 -7.14 -0.18 11.05
N ARG A 227 -7.70 -0.64 9.92
CA ARG A 227 -8.58 0.21 9.12
C ARG A 227 -9.98 0.21 9.73
N VAL A 228 -10.50 1.40 9.98
CA VAL A 228 -11.84 1.63 10.54
C VAL A 228 -12.67 2.50 9.60
N ASN A 229 -14.01 2.40 9.70
CA ASN A 229 -14.92 3.32 9.02
C ASN A 229 -15.15 4.60 9.87
N SER A 230 -15.98 5.52 9.38
CA SER A 230 -16.31 6.77 10.06
C SER A 230 -17.00 6.59 11.43
N SER A 231 -17.58 5.42 11.68
CA SER A 231 -18.18 5.04 12.97
C SER A 231 -17.19 4.29 13.87
N ASN A 232 -15.89 4.28 13.54
CA ASN A 232 -14.81 3.59 14.25
C ASN A 232 -14.98 2.05 14.31
N VAL A 233 -15.74 1.47 13.38
CA VAL A 233 -15.89 0.02 13.24
C VAL A 233 -14.75 -0.53 12.40
N VAL A 234 -14.07 -1.58 12.90
CA VAL A 234 -12.93 -2.20 12.21
C VAL A 234 -13.38 -2.86 10.92
N GLN A 235 -12.88 -2.37 9.79
CA GLN A 235 -13.09 -2.95 8.46
C GLN A 235 -12.01 -3.97 8.10
N ILE A 236 -10.75 -3.68 8.44
CA ILE A 236 -9.62 -4.59 8.27
C ILE A 236 -8.83 -4.62 9.57
N ALA A 237 -8.68 -5.82 10.15
CA ALA A 237 -7.83 -6.04 11.31
C ALA A 237 -6.45 -6.52 10.86
N THR A 238 -5.40 -5.89 11.38
CA THR A 238 -4.02 -6.34 11.22
C THR A 238 -3.68 -7.33 12.32
N GLY A 239 -3.20 -8.51 11.97
CA GLY A 239 -2.73 -9.52 12.93
C GLY A 239 -1.31 -9.27 13.41
N ALA A 240 -0.86 -10.04 14.40
CA ALA A 240 0.48 -9.93 14.95
C ALA A 240 1.57 -10.27 13.92
N LEU A 241 2.75 -9.66 14.10
CA LEU A 241 3.96 -10.07 13.38
C LEU A 241 4.34 -11.51 13.74
N SER A 242 4.83 -12.24 12.75
CA SER A 242 5.41 -13.58 12.96
C SER A 242 6.60 -13.55 13.92
N SER A 243 7.00 -14.70 14.42
CA SER A 243 8.20 -14.84 15.28
C SER A 243 9.48 -14.36 14.59
N THR A 244 9.55 -14.43 13.25
CA THR A 244 10.66 -13.89 12.45
C THR A 244 10.55 -12.40 12.19
N GLY A 245 9.40 -11.79 12.51
CA GLY A 245 9.14 -10.37 12.29
C GLY A 245 9.00 -9.94 10.82
N THR A 246 8.85 -10.92 9.91
CA THR A 246 8.80 -10.66 8.45
C THR A 246 7.45 -10.96 7.83
N ALA A 247 6.44 -11.35 8.61
CA ALA A 247 5.12 -11.69 8.10
C ALA A 247 4.02 -11.28 9.06
N PHE A 248 2.85 -10.95 8.51
CA PHE A 248 1.61 -10.69 9.26
C PHE A 248 0.39 -10.89 8.37
N PRO A 249 -0.75 -11.29 8.92
CA PRO A 249 -2.01 -11.32 8.19
C PRO A 249 -2.78 -10.00 8.34
N THR A 250 -3.61 -9.68 7.35
CA THR A 250 -4.74 -8.76 7.46
C THR A 250 -6.04 -9.53 7.24
N HIS A 251 -7.08 -9.18 8.00
CA HIS A 251 -8.35 -9.89 8.00
C HIS A 251 -9.48 -8.92 7.65
N PHE A 252 -10.26 -9.25 6.63
CA PHE A 252 -11.51 -8.57 6.37
C PHE A 252 -12.50 -8.81 7.53
N LYS A 253 -13.12 -7.75 8.01
CA LYS A 253 -14.13 -7.78 9.08
C LYS A 253 -15.47 -7.28 8.59
N HIS A 254 -15.49 -6.08 7.97
CA HIS A 254 -16.70 -5.42 7.49
C HIS A 254 -16.43 -4.62 6.23
N SER A 255 -17.46 -4.44 5.42
CA SER A 255 -17.45 -3.61 4.19
C SER A 255 -18.00 -2.21 4.45
#